data_5df4cc862e6ad141341b605341380c90
#
_entry.id   5df4cc862e6ad141341b605341380c90
#
_cell.length_a   1.000
_cell.length_b   1.000
_cell.length_c   1.000
_cell.angle_alpha   90.00
_cell.angle_beta   90.00
_cell.angle_gamma   90.00
#
_symmetry.space_group_name_H-M   'P 1'
#
loop_
_entity.id
_entity.type
_entity.pdbx_description
1 polymer ?
#
loop_
_entity_poly.entity_id
_entity_poly.type
_entity_poly.pdbx_seq_one_letter_code
_entity_poly.pdbx_strand_id
1 'polypeptide(L)'
;MKKSPKISLIIEAFHNLEKAYVDLKKNLEIPKEEFVKNKLVQDRVRIDFNLAFESSMRVCRHLSTVYGVKTSSKDCLYKLAKFMELPFAEELKKFSEFYFRYRDLKESVSPEELYDFLKNNLILFKEYARGVIEYIKKTTGNYLLIDFDLLNEKAKFVKDSVKKIDFVLSQGIEEFKKTPMYYDRVKYFYQVAYDSLFDICKHLAPKFGIKKFGDDCLTKMVEKGIIPDSYYDTVFKMMLLKNKLISTWEVSPEELYNSLKELNDKFIPVLREISNSLKELLQEKAKAGGT
;
A
#
# COMPACT_ATOMS: atom_id res chain seq x y z
N MET A 1 -21.11 -10.44 -9.43
CA MET A 1 -20.56 -9.28 -8.71
C MET A 1 -19.48 -8.63 -9.58
N LYS A 2 -19.59 -7.34 -9.92
CA LYS A 2 -18.49 -6.61 -10.57
C LYS A 2 -17.32 -6.57 -9.57
N LYS A 3 -16.14 -7.02 -9.99
CA LYS A 3 -14.93 -6.94 -9.15
C LYS A 3 -14.56 -5.46 -9.01
N SER A 4 -14.34 -5.00 -7.77
CA SER A 4 -13.79 -3.66 -7.52
C SER A 4 -12.27 -3.64 -7.71
N PRO A 5 -11.68 -2.50 -8.12
CA PRO A 5 -10.23 -2.36 -8.17
C PRO A 5 -9.60 -2.55 -6.79
N LYS A 6 -8.56 -3.37 -6.68
CA LYS A 6 -7.73 -3.46 -5.46
C LYS A 6 -6.85 -2.23 -5.35
N ILE A 7 -7.28 -1.29 -4.54
CA ILE A 7 -6.61 0.02 -4.41
C ILE A 7 -5.20 -0.11 -3.82
N SER A 8 -4.98 -1.00 -2.86
CA SER A 8 -3.65 -1.28 -2.29
C SER A 8 -2.64 -1.73 -3.35
N LEU A 9 -3.03 -2.64 -4.25
CA LEU A 9 -2.19 -3.09 -5.36
C LEU A 9 -1.81 -1.94 -6.29
N ILE A 10 -2.77 -1.06 -6.60
CA ILE A 10 -2.55 0.08 -7.50
C ILE A 10 -1.60 1.10 -6.85
N ILE A 11 -1.81 1.41 -5.57
CA ILE A 11 -0.94 2.32 -4.81
C ILE A 11 0.49 1.77 -4.74
N GLU A 12 0.66 0.50 -4.40
CA GLU A 12 1.97 -0.15 -4.34
C GLU A 12 2.69 -0.10 -5.70
N ALA A 13 2.00 -0.45 -6.78
CA ALA A 13 2.58 -0.44 -8.11
C ALA A 13 2.96 0.98 -8.55
N PHE A 14 2.12 1.98 -8.27
CA PHE A 14 2.43 3.38 -8.60
C PHE A 14 3.52 3.98 -7.70
N HIS A 15 3.67 3.53 -6.46
CA HIS A 15 4.81 3.91 -5.64
C HIS A 15 6.15 3.38 -6.23
N ASN A 16 6.17 2.12 -6.68
CA ASN A 16 7.33 1.56 -7.36
C ASN A 16 7.62 2.28 -8.69
N LEU A 17 6.58 2.62 -9.44
CA LEU A 17 6.69 3.43 -10.65
C LEU A 17 7.28 4.81 -10.37
N GLU A 18 6.79 5.50 -9.35
CA GLU A 18 7.28 6.83 -8.96
C GLU A 18 8.75 6.81 -8.59
N LYS A 19 9.17 5.82 -7.78
CA LYS A 19 10.58 5.63 -7.42
C LYS A 19 11.44 5.44 -8.67
N ALA A 20 11.07 4.51 -9.54
CA ALA A 20 11.80 4.25 -10.78
C ALA A 20 11.81 5.49 -11.72
N TYR A 21 10.71 6.22 -11.80
CA TYR A 21 10.61 7.48 -12.56
C TYR A 21 11.61 8.54 -12.06
N VAL A 22 11.71 8.73 -10.75
CA VAL A 22 12.65 9.70 -10.15
C VAL A 22 14.09 9.31 -10.44
N ASP A 23 14.42 8.02 -10.30
CA ASP A 23 15.78 7.51 -10.57
C ASP A 23 16.11 7.60 -12.06
N LEU A 24 15.19 7.25 -12.97
CA LEU A 24 15.34 7.46 -14.42
C LEU A 24 15.58 8.92 -14.77
N LYS A 25 14.75 9.84 -14.24
CA LYS A 25 14.88 11.27 -14.48
C LYS A 25 16.26 11.75 -14.09
N LYS A 26 16.74 11.39 -12.89
CA LYS A 26 18.06 11.74 -12.38
C LYS A 26 19.19 11.20 -13.28
N ASN A 27 19.13 9.94 -13.67
CA ASN A 27 20.14 9.31 -14.51
C ASN A 27 20.15 9.84 -15.95
N LEU A 28 19.06 10.41 -16.43
CA LEU A 28 18.94 11.05 -17.74
C LEU A 28 19.27 12.57 -17.72
N GLU A 29 19.65 13.14 -16.58
CA GLU A 29 20.13 14.53 -16.49
C GLU A 29 21.55 14.69 -17.03
N ILE A 30 22.35 13.60 -17.07
CA ILE A 30 23.71 13.63 -17.65
C ILE A 30 23.65 13.84 -19.16
N PRO A 31 24.70 14.44 -19.79
CA PRO A 31 24.79 14.59 -21.22
C PRO A 31 24.74 13.24 -21.95
N LYS A 32 24.15 13.21 -23.15
CA LYS A 32 24.00 11.99 -23.95
C LYS A 32 25.34 11.30 -24.24
N GLU A 33 26.37 12.08 -24.54
CA GLU A 33 27.71 11.58 -24.82
C GLU A 33 28.36 10.89 -23.61
N GLU A 34 28.05 11.36 -22.41
CA GLU A 34 28.47 10.73 -21.16
C GLU A 34 27.69 9.46 -20.90
N PHE A 35 26.36 9.51 -21.08
CA PHE A 35 25.49 8.33 -20.96
C PHE A 35 25.96 7.17 -21.84
N VAL A 36 26.26 7.45 -23.12
CA VAL A 36 26.70 6.45 -24.10
C VAL A 36 28.00 5.77 -23.70
N LYS A 37 28.91 6.48 -23.02
CA LYS A 37 30.19 5.95 -22.57
C LYS A 37 30.11 5.26 -21.19
N ASN A 38 29.07 5.54 -20.40
CA ASN A 38 28.96 5.07 -19.03
C ASN A 38 28.04 3.86 -18.90
N LYS A 39 28.62 2.67 -19.03
CA LYS A 39 27.89 1.41 -18.95
C LYS A 39 27.12 1.22 -17.61
N LEU A 40 27.69 1.70 -16.50
CA LEU A 40 27.04 1.58 -15.20
C LEU A 40 25.72 2.37 -15.13
N VAL A 41 25.71 3.59 -15.69
CA VAL A 41 24.49 4.41 -15.77
C VAL A 41 23.47 3.77 -16.72
N GLN A 42 23.92 3.23 -17.86
CA GLN A 42 23.03 2.49 -18.78
C GLN A 42 22.37 1.32 -18.09
N ASP A 43 23.11 0.53 -17.31
CA ASP A 43 22.55 -0.64 -16.61
C ASP A 43 21.54 -0.22 -15.53
N ARG A 44 21.79 0.87 -14.79
CA ARG A 44 20.82 1.45 -13.86
C ARG A 44 19.55 1.90 -14.56
N VAL A 45 19.68 2.67 -15.65
CA VAL A 45 18.52 3.11 -16.45
C VAL A 45 17.73 1.93 -16.99
N ARG A 46 18.39 0.84 -17.38
CA ARG A 46 17.72 -0.40 -17.83
C ARG A 46 16.89 -1.04 -16.71
N ILE A 47 17.46 -1.13 -15.50
CA ILE A 47 16.76 -1.70 -14.33
C ILE A 47 15.53 -0.84 -13.99
N ASP A 48 15.71 0.47 -13.89
CA ASP A 48 14.65 1.40 -13.52
C ASP A 48 13.55 1.46 -14.60
N PHE A 49 13.94 1.41 -15.90
CA PHE A 49 12.98 1.36 -17.00
C PHE A 49 12.12 0.09 -16.94
N ASN A 50 12.75 -1.08 -16.70
CA ASN A 50 12.01 -2.33 -16.52
C ASN A 50 11.07 -2.25 -15.32
N LEU A 51 11.53 -1.73 -14.18
CA LEU A 51 10.71 -1.59 -12.98
C LEU A 51 9.51 -0.65 -13.22
N ALA A 52 9.72 0.48 -13.87
CA ALA A 52 8.65 1.43 -14.19
C ALA A 52 7.60 0.81 -15.14
N PHE A 53 8.07 0.13 -16.20
CA PHE A 53 7.18 -0.50 -17.17
C PHE A 53 6.39 -1.65 -16.55
N GLU A 54 7.03 -2.58 -15.83
CA GLU A 54 6.34 -3.71 -15.21
C GLU A 54 5.37 -3.26 -14.10
N SER A 55 5.70 -2.19 -13.37
CA SER A 55 4.77 -1.58 -12.41
C SER A 55 3.51 -1.05 -13.12
N SER A 56 3.66 -0.37 -14.25
CA SER A 56 2.54 0.09 -15.08
C SER A 56 1.73 -1.08 -15.63
N MET A 57 2.41 -2.15 -16.08
CA MET A 57 1.77 -3.37 -16.58
C MET A 57 1.03 -4.14 -15.48
N ARG A 58 1.51 -4.14 -14.25
CA ARG A 58 0.81 -4.75 -13.10
C ARG A 58 -0.55 -4.09 -12.88
N VAL A 59 -0.59 -2.77 -12.91
CA VAL A 59 -1.85 -2.00 -12.81
C VAL A 59 -2.75 -2.28 -14.03
N CYS A 60 -2.18 -2.25 -15.24
CA CYS A 60 -2.92 -2.51 -16.47
C CYS A 60 -3.61 -3.88 -16.46
N ARG A 61 -2.89 -4.96 -16.15
CA ARG A 61 -3.43 -6.33 -16.09
C ARG A 61 -4.56 -6.44 -15.05
N HIS A 62 -4.34 -5.84 -13.88
CA HIS A 62 -5.35 -5.83 -12.81
C HIS A 62 -6.64 -5.14 -13.26
N LEU A 63 -6.54 -3.91 -13.76
CA LEU A 63 -7.70 -3.12 -14.15
C LEU A 63 -8.38 -3.67 -15.41
N SER A 64 -7.62 -4.21 -16.35
CA SER A 64 -8.19 -4.91 -17.51
C SER A 64 -9.07 -6.08 -17.09
N THR A 65 -8.63 -6.85 -16.08
CA THR A 65 -9.44 -7.93 -15.52
C THR A 65 -10.68 -7.41 -14.79
N VAL A 66 -10.56 -6.32 -14.04
CA VAL A 66 -11.68 -5.71 -13.31
C VAL A 66 -12.74 -5.16 -14.23
N TYR A 67 -12.33 -4.47 -15.30
CA TYR A 67 -13.23 -3.82 -16.24
C TYR A 67 -13.62 -4.70 -17.46
N GLY A 68 -13.08 -5.92 -17.53
CA GLY A 68 -13.38 -6.84 -18.63
C GLY A 68 -12.74 -6.45 -19.99
N VAL A 69 -11.67 -5.69 -19.97
CA VAL A 69 -10.93 -5.28 -21.17
C VAL A 69 -10.02 -6.43 -21.61
N LYS A 70 -10.25 -6.98 -22.81
CA LYS A 70 -9.41 -8.05 -23.37
C LYS A 70 -8.09 -7.47 -23.88
N THR A 71 -6.99 -7.82 -23.23
CA THR A 71 -5.65 -7.33 -23.55
C THR A 71 -4.64 -8.46 -23.68
N SER A 72 -3.60 -8.25 -24.47
CA SER A 72 -2.35 -9.01 -24.47
C SER A 72 -1.27 -8.24 -23.71
N SER A 73 -0.12 -8.85 -23.42
CA SER A 73 0.98 -8.14 -22.76
C SER A 73 1.47 -6.94 -23.60
N LYS A 74 1.44 -7.03 -24.93
CA LYS A 74 1.96 -5.98 -25.83
C LYS A 74 1.01 -4.78 -25.98
N ASP A 75 -0.30 -4.99 -25.84
CA ASP A 75 -1.32 -3.96 -26.08
C ASP A 75 -2.07 -3.49 -24.83
N CYS A 76 -1.68 -3.99 -23.66
CA CYS A 76 -2.40 -3.73 -22.40
C CYS A 76 -2.52 -2.24 -22.12
N LEU A 77 -1.40 -1.51 -22.08
CA LEU A 77 -1.39 -0.08 -21.76
C LEU A 77 -2.24 0.71 -22.76
N TYR A 78 -2.10 0.42 -24.05
CA TYR A 78 -2.86 1.05 -25.11
C TYR A 78 -4.38 0.82 -24.96
N LYS A 79 -4.79 -0.46 -24.87
CA LYS A 79 -6.21 -0.81 -24.82
C LYS A 79 -6.88 -0.32 -23.55
N LEU A 80 -6.19 -0.38 -22.41
CA LEU A 80 -6.72 0.15 -21.17
C LEU A 80 -6.83 1.69 -21.22
N ALA A 81 -5.80 2.37 -21.73
CA ALA A 81 -5.82 3.83 -21.91
C ALA A 81 -6.96 4.27 -22.84
N LYS A 82 -7.18 3.54 -23.94
CA LYS A 82 -8.29 3.80 -24.86
C LYS A 82 -9.66 3.56 -24.20
N PHE A 83 -9.79 2.48 -23.42
CA PHE A 83 -11.01 2.21 -22.65
C PHE A 83 -11.31 3.31 -21.62
N MET A 84 -10.27 3.88 -21.01
CA MET A 84 -10.37 4.99 -20.05
C MET A 84 -10.43 6.37 -20.72
N GLU A 85 -10.43 6.43 -22.05
CA GLU A 85 -10.45 7.67 -22.85
C GLU A 85 -9.27 8.61 -22.52
N LEU A 86 -8.08 8.03 -22.24
CA LEU A 86 -6.89 8.82 -21.99
C LEU A 86 -6.33 9.39 -23.31
N PRO A 87 -5.98 10.70 -23.37
CA PRO A 87 -5.64 11.36 -24.63
C PRO A 87 -4.32 10.89 -25.27
N PHE A 88 -3.47 10.20 -24.50
CA PHE A 88 -2.14 9.73 -24.91
C PHE A 88 -2.10 8.19 -25.15
N ALA A 89 -3.22 7.57 -25.54
CA ALA A 89 -3.29 6.13 -25.75
C ALA A 89 -2.36 5.65 -26.88
N GLU A 90 -2.27 6.40 -27.98
CA GLU A 90 -1.41 6.05 -29.13
C GLU A 90 0.08 6.18 -28.78
N GLU A 91 0.45 7.15 -27.95
CA GLU A 91 1.80 7.31 -27.42
C GLU A 91 2.17 6.10 -26.54
N LEU A 92 1.26 5.62 -25.69
CA LEU A 92 1.47 4.41 -24.87
C LEU A 92 1.62 3.15 -25.73
N LYS A 93 0.98 3.08 -26.91
CA LYS A 93 1.20 2.01 -27.85
C LYS A 93 2.64 1.99 -28.35
N LYS A 94 3.12 3.12 -28.89
CA LYS A 94 4.52 3.29 -29.34
C LYS A 94 5.52 3.02 -28.22
N PHE A 95 5.18 3.46 -27.01
CA PHE A 95 6.01 3.22 -25.82
C PHE A 95 6.13 1.73 -25.50
N SER A 96 5.03 0.99 -25.56
CA SER A 96 5.03 -0.46 -25.36
C SER A 96 5.78 -1.20 -26.46
N GLU A 97 5.60 -0.81 -27.73
CA GLU A 97 6.34 -1.38 -28.88
C GLU A 97 7.85 -1.21 -28.70
N PHE A 98 8.29 -0.01 -28.30
CA PHE A 98 9.71 0.26 -28.00
C PHE A 98 10.21 -0.63 -26.85
N TYR A 99 9.47 -0.70 -25.73
CA TYR A 99 9.87 -1.50 -24.58
C TYR A 99 10.02 -2.99 -24.94
N PHE A 100 9.07 -3.57 -25.67
CA PHE A 100 9.13 -4.97 -26.06
C PHE A 100 10.27 -5.25 -27.05
N ARG A 101 10.54 -4.34 -28.00
CA ARG A 101 11.70 -4.43 -28.89
C ARG A 101 12.99 -4.40 -28.06
N TYR A 102 13.11 -3.46 -27.14
CA TYR A 102 14.26 -3.33 -26.24
C TYR A 102 14.46 -4.57 -25.36
N ARG A 103 13.38 -5.15 -24.81
CA ARG A 103 13.44 -6.33 -23.95
C ARG A 103 13.77 -7.60 -24.72
N ASP A 104 13.10 -7.82 -25.84
CA ASP A 104 13.17 -9.07 -26.60
C ASP A 104 14.41 -9.13 -27.51
N LEU A 105 14.91 -7.97 -27.97
CA LEU A 105 16.04 -7.83 -28.88
C LEU A 105 17.03 -6.78 -28.33
N LYS A 106 17.66 -7.05 -27.20
CA LYS A 106 18.53 -6.10 -26.49
C LYS A 106 19.58 -5.42 -27.36
N GLU A 107 20.13 -6.14 -28.35
CA GLU A 107 21.14 -5.64 -29.28
C GLU A 107 20.57 -4.71 -30.35
N SER A 108 19.26 -4.65 -30.53
CA SER A 108 18.60 -3.82 -31.55
C SER A 108 18.32 -2.38 -31.11
N VAL A 109 18.59 -2.04 -29.84
CA VAL A 109 18.41 -0.69 -29.30
C VAL A 109 19.72 -0.18 -28.76
N SER A 110 20.31 0.82 -29.46
CA SER A 110 21.55 1.43 -29.03
C SER A 110 21.38 2.26 -27.74
N PRO A 111 22.47 2.54 -26.99
CA PRO A 111 22.42 3.44 -25.85
C PRO A 111 21.88 4.83 -26.20
N GLU A 112 22.24 5.35 -27.37
CA GLU A 112 21.76 6.65 -27.88
C GLU A 112 20.26 6.64 -28.09
N GLU A 113 19.74 5.58 -28.74
CA GLU A 113 18.32 5.43 -29.00
C GLU A 113 17.52 5.28 -27.69
N LEU A 114 18.04 4.51 -26.74
CA LEU A 114 17.43 4.37 -25.41
C LEU A 114 17.36 5.71 -24.67
N TYR A 115 18.46 6.48 -24.68
CA TYR A 115 18.52 7.80 -24.07
C TYR A 115 17.49 8.76 -24.69
N ASP A 116 17.50 8.89 -26.02
CA ASP A 116 16.59 9.80 -26.74
C ASP A 116 15.13 9.41 -26.52
N PHE A 117 14.85 8.12 -26.59
CA PHE A 117 13.49 7.63 -26.37
C PHE A 117 12.99 7.96 -24.96
N LEU A 118 13.77 7.63 -23.94
CA LEU A 118 13.38 7.89 -22.54
C LEU A 118 13.31 9.38 -22.24
N LYS A 119 14.27 10.17 -22.73
CA LYS A 119 14.27 11.63 -22.54
C LYS A 119 12.99 12.29 -23.03
N ASN A 120 12.47 11.81 -24.16
CA ASN A 120 11.27 12.37 -24.81
C ASN A 120 9.95 11.79 -24.27
N ASN A 121 9.96 10.55 -23.75
CA ASN A 121 8.72 9.83 -23.45
C ASN A 121 8.54 9.48 -21.96
N LEU A 122 9.53 9.77 -21.10
CA LEU A 122 9.49 9.41 -19.68
C LEU A 122 8.22 9.93 -18.97
N ILE A 123 7.73 11.10 -19.38
CA ILE A 123 6.53 11.75 -18.81
C ILE A 123 5.28 10.86 -18.93
N LEU A 124 5.20 9.98 -19.93
CA LEU A 124 4.05 9.10 -20.15
C LEU A 124 3.75 8.19 -18.96
N PHE A 125 4.77 7.80 -18.19
CA PHE A 125 4.56 7.03 -16.95
C PHE A 125 3.74 7.82 -15.92
N LYS A 126 4.07 9.10 -15.76
CA LYS A 126 3.36 9.97 -14.81
C LYS A 126 1.95 10.30 -15.29
N GLU A 127 1.80 10.58 -16.57
CA GLU A 127 0.50 10.84 -17.19
C GLU A 127 -0.42 9.59 -17.10
N TYR A 128 0.11 8.40 -17.36
CA TYR A 128 -0.61 7.15 -17.21
C TYR A 128 -1.10 6.93 -15.77
N ALA A 129 -0.20 7.08 -14.78
CA ALA A 129 -0.58 6.92 -13.38
C ALA A 129 -1.66 7.91 -12.96
N ARG A 130 -1.55 9.19 -13.36
CA ARG A 130 -2.53 10.24 -13.09
C ARG A 130 -3.88 9.90 -13.73
N GLY A 131 -3.89 9.57 -15.03
CA GLY A 131 -5.11 9.27 -15.75
C GLY A 131 -5.86 8.07 -15.17
N VAL A 132 -5.14 7.01 -14.79
CA VAL A 132 -5.72 5.84 -14.12
C VAL A 132 -6.34 6.21 -12.77
N ILE A 133 -5.64 7.00 -11.95
CA ILE A 133 -6.14 7.44 -10.65
C ILE A 133 -7.41 8.28 -10.80
N GLU A 134 -7.43 9.22 -11.74
CA GLU A 134 -8.59 10.07 -12.00
C GLU A 134 -9.78 9.26 -12.51
N TYR A 135 -9.54 8.31 -13.41
CA TYR A 135 -10.58 7.40 -13.90
C TYR A 135 -11.21 6.58 -12.76
N ILE A 136 -10.38 6.01 -11.88
CA ILE A 136 -10.88 5.25 -10.72
C ILE A 136 -11.71 6.15 -9.81
N LYS A 137 -11.22 7.33 -9.46
CA LYS A 137 -11.97 8.29 -8.63
C LYS A 137 -13.33 8.61 -9.22
N LYS A 138 -13.36 8.94 -10.52
CA LYS A 138 -14.59 9.30 -11.23
C LYS A 138 -15.58 8.13 -11.29
N THR A 139 -15.13 6.92 -11.60
CA THR A 139 -16.01 5.77 -11.83
C THR A 139 -16.47 5.06 -10.58
N THR A 140 -15.68 5.13 -9.50
CA THR A 140 -15.99 4.47 -8.22
C THR A 140 -16.50 5.42 -7.14
N GLY A 141 -16.37 6.72 -7.31
CA GLY A 141 -16.62 7.72 -6.26
C GLY A 141 -15.61 7.66 -5.11
N ASN A 142 -14.55 6.86 -5.25
CA ASN A 142 -13.53 6.69 -4.21
C ASN A 142 -12.42 7.75 -4.32
N TYR A 143 -12.77 9.01 -4.05
CA TYR A 143 -11.85 10.16 -4.17
C TYR A 143 -10.63 10.07 -3.25
N LEU A 144 -10.74 9.35 -2.13
CA LEU A 144 -9.65 9.15 -1.16
C LEU A 144 -8.78 7.92 -1.48
N LEU A 145 -9.16 7.13 -2.47
CA LEU A 145 -8.48 5.86 -2.80
C LEU A 145 -8.34 4.94 -1.57
N ILE A 146 -9.45 4.70 -0.89
CA ILE A 146 -9.52 3.80 0.25
C ILE A 146 -9.70 2.36 -0.24
N ASP A 147 -8.90 1.44 0.25
CA ASP A 147 -9.06 0.01 0.03
C ASP A 147 -9.98 -0.58 1.11
N PHE A 148 -11.29 -0.57 0.85
CA PHE A 148 -12.27 -1.10 1.79
C PHE A 148 -12.14 -2.61 2.01
N ASP A 149 -11.67 -3.36 1.01
CA ASP A 149 -11.46 -4.81 1.13
C ASP A 149 -10.32 -5.08 2.11
N LEU A 150 -9.20 -4.34 2.00
CA LEU A 150 -8.10 -4.37 2.96
C LEU A 150 -8.59 -4.04 4.38
N LEU A 151 -9.35 -2.94 4.53
CA LEU A 151 -9.84 -2.52 5.85
C LEU A 151 -10.73 -3.58 6.49
N ASN A 152 -11.65 -4.17 5.71
CA ASN A 152 -12.55 -5.19 6.19
C ASN A 152 -11.81 -6.48 6.57
N GLU A 153 -10.85 -6.91 5.75
CA GLU A 153 -10.00 -8.09 6.03
C GLU A 153 -9.22 -7.89 7.33
N LYS A 154 -8.51 -6.75 7.47
CA LYS A 154 -7.73 -6.44 8.66
C LYS A 154 -8.59 -6.28 9.92
N ALA A 155 -9.75 -5.63 9.81
CA ALA A 155 -10.70 -5.53 10.91
C ALA A 155 -11.22 -6.90 11.36
N LYS A 156 -11.41 -7.85 10.42
CA LYS A 156 -11.77 -9.23 10.74
C LYS A 156 -10.65 -9.93 11.50
N PHE A 157 -9.38 -9.80 11.07
CA PHE A 157 -8.25 -10.38 11.80
C PHE A 157 -8.12 -9.84 13.22
N VAL A 158 -8.31 -8.53 13.43
CA VAL A 158 -8.37 -7.96 14.78
C VAL A 158 -9.45 -8.65 15.62
N LYS A 159 -10.69 -8.69 15.13
CA LYS A 159 -11.85 -9.27 15.86
C LYS A 159 -11.65 -10.75 16.18
N ASP A 160 -11.15 -11.53 15.21
CA ASP A 160 -10.95 -12.97 15.39
C ASP A 160 -9.79 -13.25 16.37
N SER A 161 -8.74 -12.43 16.34
CA SER A 161 -7.62 -12.55 17.28
C SER A 161 -8.02 -12.20 18.71
N VAL A 162 -8.75 -11.10 18.90
CA VAL A 162 -9.30 -10.71 20.23
C VAL A 162 -10.11 -11.86 20.84
N LYS A 163 -11.04 -12.47 20.08
CA LYS A 163 -11.84 -13.61 20.57
C LYS A 163 -10.99 -14.81 20.97
N LYS A 164 -9.92 -15.10 20.21
CA LYS A 164 -9.02 -16.23 20.51
C LYS A 164 -8.17 -15.98 21.75
N ILE A 165 -7.76 -14.73 21.98
CA ILE A 165 -7.08 -14.31 23.21
C ILE A 165 -8.06 -14.41 24.39
N ASP A 166 -9.27 -13.87 24.27
CA ASP A 166 -10.30 -13.96 25.31
C ASP A 166 -10.59 -15.40 25.75
N PHE A 167 -10.66 -16.32 24.77
CA PHE A 167 -10.83 -17.74 25.07
C PHE A 167 -9.71 -18.28 25.96
N VAL A 168 -8.45 -17.94 25.68
CA VAL A 168 -7.32 -18.39 26.50
C VAL A 168 -7.33 -17.70 27.87
N LEU A 169 -7.61 -16.41 27.93
CA LEU A 169 -7.66 -15.66 29.19
C LEU A 169 -8.81 -16.15 30.11
N SER A 170 -9.90 -16.67 29.53
CA SER A 170 -11.01 -17.22 30.30
C SER A 170 -10.68 -18.52 31.05
N GLN A 171 -9.57 -19.20 30.68
CA GLN A 171 -9.10 -20.40 31.41
C GLN A 171 -8.41 -20.06 32.75
N GLY A 172 -8.14 -18.77 33.00
CA GLY A 172 -7.51 -18.30 34.22
C GLY A 172 -5.97 -18.36 34.19
N ILE A 173 -5.34 -17.59 35.09
CA ILE A 173 -3.90 -17.42 35.12
C ILE A 173 -3.14 -18.70 35.48
N GLU A 174 -3.70 -19.53 36.36
CA GLU A 174 -3.04 -20.78 36.77
C GLU A 174 -2.95 -21.76 35.62
N GLU A 175 -4.01 -21.92 34.84
CA GLU A 175 -4.01 -22.77 33.65
C GLU A 175 -3.14 -22.18 32.55
N PHE A 176 -3.13 -20.85 32.41
CA PHE A 176 -2.25 -20.17 31.47
C PHE A 176 -0.78 -20.43 31.75
N LYS A 177 -0.35 -20.37 33.04
CA LYS A 177 1.03 -20.68 33.46
C LYS A 177 1.44 -22.15 33.25
N LYS A 178 0.50 -23.07 33.42
CA LYS A 178 0.74 -24.52 33.30
C LYS A 178 0.82 -24.99 31.85
N THR A 179 0.23 -24.24 30.92
CA THR A 179 0.07 -24.65 29.51
C THR A 179 0.89 -23.78 28.58
N PRO A 180 2.18 -24.14 28.27
CA PRO A 180 3.06 -23.31 27.43
C PRO A 180 2.46 -22.94 26.09
N MET A 181 1.65 -23.84 25.50
CA MET A 181 0.95 -23.58 24.24
C MET A 181 0.00 -22.34 24.32
N TYR A 182 -0.56 -22.03 25.48
CA TYR A 182 -1.39 -20.84 25.65
C TYR A 182 -0.57 -19.55 25.52
N TYR A 183 0.65 -19.52 26.06
CA TYR A 183 1.57 -18.40 25.92
C TYR A 183 1.89 -18.13 24.43
N ASP A 184 2.33 -19.13 23.69
CA ASP A 184 2.67 -18.97 22.27
C ASP A 184 1.47 -18.56 21.44
N ARG A 185 0.32 -19.15 21.74
CA ARG A 185 -0.94 -18.86 21.06
C ARG A 185 -1.39 -17.42 21.24
N VAL A 186 -1.39 -16.88 22.46
CA VAL A 186 -1.81 -15.50 22.67
C VAL A 186 -0.76 -14.51 22.15
N LYS A 187 0.53 -14.83 22.26
CA LYS A 187 1.61 -14.06 21.65
C LYS A 187 1.38 -13.89 20.15
N TYR A 188 1.12 -14.99 19.45
CA TYR A 188 0.82 -14.97 18.02
C TYR A 188 -0.43 -14.13 17.69
N PHE A 189 -1.57 -14.38 18.38
CA PHE A 189 -2.79 -13.64 18.09
C PHE A 189 -2.72 -12.17 18.46
N TYR A 190 -1.98 -11.81 19.50
CA TYR A 190 -1.72 -10.40 19.83
C TYR A 190 -0.96 -9.70 18.72
N GLN A 191 0.11 -10.32 18.19
CA GLN A 191 0.85 -9.79 17.06
C GLN A 191 -0.06 -9.62 15.83
N VAL A 192 -0.87 -10.63 15.49
CA VAL A 192 -1.81 -10.55 14.38
C VAL A 192 -2.83 -9.42 14.57
N ALA A 193 -3.36 -9.23 15.78
CA ALA A 193 -4.30 -8.15 16.09
C ALA A 193 -3.64 -6.79 15.93
N TYR A 194 -2.46 -6.61 16.53
CA TYR A 194 -1.72 -5.35 16.48
C TYR A 194 -1.29 -5.00 15.05
N ASP A 195 -0.66 -5.92 14.32
CA ASP A 195 -0.19 -5.70 12.97
C ASP A 195 -1.35 -5.40 12.02
N SER A 196 -2.51 -6.05 12.22
CA SER A 196 -3.72 -5.76 11.44
C SER A 196 -4.28 -4.36 11.73
N LEU A 197 -4.32 -3.94 13.00
CA LEU A 197 -4.71 -2.58 13.38
C LEU A 197 -3.71 -1.54 12.84
N PHE A 198 -2.43 -1.85 12.90
CA PHE A 198 -1.37 -1.02 12.37
C PHE A 198 -1.43 -0.88 10.84
N ASP A 199 -1.77 -1.95 10.11
CA ASP A 199 -1.98 -1.90 8.66
C ASP A 199 -3.17 -1.00 8.28
N ILE A 200 -4.26 -1.04 9.05
CA ILE A 200 -5.37 -0.08 8.90
C ILE A 200 -4.88 1.35 9.10
N CYS A 201 -4.10 1.59 10.18
CA CYS A 201 -3.51 2.89 10.47
C CYS A 201 -2.64 3.38 9.30
N LYS A 202 -1.69 2.58 8.83
CA LYS A 202 -0.80 2.92 7.70
C LYS A 202 -1.58 3.28 6.44
N HIS A 203 -2.66 2.55 6.14
CA HIS A 203 -3.47 2.84 4.97
C HIS A 203 -4.24 4.16 5.10
N LEU A 204 -4.74 4.48 6.30
CA LEU A 204 -5.59 5.64 6.54
C LEU A 204 -4.82 6.91 6.93
N ALA A 205 -3.67 6.81 7.58
CA ALA A 205 -2.89 7.95 8.06
C ALA A 205 -2.67 9.05 6.99
N PRO A 206 -2.26 8.72 5.75
CA PRO A 206 -2.12 9.73 4.70
C PRO A 206 -3.44 10.39 4.30
N LYS A 207 -4.58 9.68 4.45
CA LYS A 207 -5.90 10.20 4.11
C LYS A 207 -6.38 11.24 5.12
N PHE A 208 -5.93 11.11 6.37
CA PHE A 208 -6.11 12.08 7.45
C PHE A 208 -5.03 13.18 7.48
N GLY A 209 -4.12 13.20 6.50
CA GLY A 209 -3.06 14.20 6.40
C GLY A 209 -1.84 13.94 7.29
N ILE A 210 -1.68 12.75 7.83
CA ILE A 210 -0.48 12.33 8.56
C ILE A 210 0.57 11.89 7.54
N LYS A 211 1.59 12.73 7.30
CA LYS A 211 2.58 12.53 6.22
C LYS A 211 3.78 11.68 6.62
N LYS A 212 4.15 11.70 7.90
CA LYS A 212 5.33 10.97 8.41
C LYS A 212 4.93 10.18 9.66
N PHE A 213 5.09 8.88 9.60
CA PHE A 213 4.85 7.96 10.71
C PHE A 213 5.73 6.72 10.54
N GLY A 214 6.07 6.12 11.65
CA GLY A 214 6.73 4.83 11.76
C GLY A 214 5.87 3.92 12.63
N ASP A 215 6.47 3.26 13.61
CA ASP A 215 5.78 2.44 14.60
C ASP A 215 4.80 3.24 15.48
N ASP A 216 4.93 4.57 15.48
CA ASP A 216 4.10 5.55 16.19
C ASP A 216 2.80 5.94 15.44
N CYS A 217 2.41 5.20 14.41
CA CYS A 217 1.23 5.51 13.59
C CYS A 217 -0.05 5.68 14.43
N LEU A 218 -0.30 4.77 15.39
CA LEU A 218 -1.50 4.82 16.22
C LEU A 218 -1.50 6.02 17.17
N THR A 219 -0.36 6.33 17.80
CA THR A 219 -0.25 7.52 18.68
C THR A 219 -0.43 8.81 17.86
N LYS A 220 0.10 8.87 16.65
CA LYS A 220 -0.16 10.01 15.73
C LYS A 220 -1.61 10.15 15.31
N MET A 221 -2.36 9.05 15.22
CA MET A 221 -3.81 9.15 15.01
C MET A 221 -4.52 9.75 16.22
N VAL A 222 -4.04 9.49 17.44
CA VAL A 222 -4.55 10.15 18.66
C VAL A 222 -4.20 11.64 18.64
N GLU A 223 -2.93 11.99 18.44
CA GLU A 223 -2.48 13.40 18.33
C GLU A 223 -3.24 14.20 17.27
N LYS A 224 -3.77 13.53 16.25
CA LYS A 224 -4.55 14.14 15.18
C LYS A 224 -6.07 14.17 15.48
N GLY A 225 -6.50 13.64 16.62
CA GLY A 225 -7.90 13.58 17.02
C GLY A 225 -8.76 12.56 16.27
N ILE A 226 -8.13 11.60 15.56
CA ILE A 226 -8.82 10.52 14.84
C ILE A 226 -9.24 9.43 15.82
N ILE A 227 -8.41 9.19 16.81
CA ILE A 227 -8.69 8.38 17.99
C ILE A 227 -8.74 9.36 19.16
N PRO A 228 -9.72 9.31 20.05
CA PRO A 228 -9.82 10.21 21.20
C PRO A 228 -8.57 10.17 22.10
N ASP A 229 -8.18 11.31 22.67
CA ASP A 229 -7.00 11.44 23.53
C ASP A 229 -6.98 10.48 24.72
N SER A 230 -8.16 10.10 25.22
CA SER A 230 -8.31 9.09 26.28
C SER A 230 -7.72 7.71 25.94
N TYR A 231 -7.44 7.44 24.68
CA TYR A 231 -6.81 6.19 24.22
C TYR A 231 -5.28 6.29 24.08
N TYR A 232 -4.65 7.43 24.33
CA TYR A 232 -3.21 7.61 24.12
C TYR A 232 -2.39 6.55 24.86
N ASP A 233 -2.60 6.43 26.17
CA ASP A 233 -1.89 5.44 26.99
C ASP A 233 -2.17 4.01 26.55
N THR A 234 -3.40 3.73 26.12
CA THR A 234 -3.81 2.41 25.63
C THR A 234 -3.04 2.03 24.38
N VAL A 235 -3.04 2.87 23.33
CA VAL A 235 -2.35 2.56 22.08
C VAL A 235 -0.83 2.55 22.25
N PHE A 236 -0.30 3.38 23.16
CA PHE A 236 1.11 3.38 23.51
C PHE A 236 1.53 2.07 24.22
N LYS A 237 0.75 1.60 25.20
CA LYS A 237 0.96 0.31 25.87
C LYS A 237 0.85 -0.86 24.89
N MET A 238 -0.11 -0.81 23.95
CA MET A 238 -0.23 -1.82 22.90
C MET A 238 1.04 -1.91 22.05
N MET A 239 1.61 -0.79 21.65
CA MET A 239 2.88 -0.71 20.91
C MET A 239 4.04 -1.26 21.72
N LEU A 240 4.15 -0.87 22.99
CA LEU A 240 5.21 -1.36 23.88
C LEU A 240 5.15 -2.87 24.07
N LEU A 241 3.96 -3.43 24.32
CA LEU A 241 3.80 -4.88 24.48
C LEU A 241 4.19 -5.61 23.19
N LYS A 242 3.74 -5.13 22.01
CA LYS A 242 4.13 -5.70 20.72
C LYS A 242 5.66 -5.70 20.55
N ASN A 243 6.32 -4.59 20.86
CA ASN A 243 7.78 -4.48 20.74
C ASN A 243 8.52 -5.41 21.71
N LYS A 244 8.04 -5.56 22.95
CA LYS A 244 8.56 -6.54 23.91
C LYS A 244 8.44 -7.97 23.39
N LEU A 245 7.31 -8.34 22.79
CA LEU A 245 7.05 -9.69 22.28
C LEU A 245 7.90 -10.06 21.04
N ILE A 246 8.40 -9.07 20.30
CA ILE A 246 9.26 -9.28 19.11
C ILE A 246 10.74 -9.26 19.49
N SER A 247 11.12 -8.39 20.47
CA SER A 247 12.49 -8.31 20.93
C SER A 247 12.87 -9.57 21.72
N THR A 248 14.17 -9.80 21.92
CA THR A 248 14.73 -10.93 22.70
C THR A 248 14.41 -10.86 24.20
N TRP A 249 13.63 -9.85 24.63
CA TRP A 249 13.22 -9.69 26.02
C TRP A 249 12.15 -10.72 26.35
N GLU A 250 12.43 -11.57 27.33
CA GLU A 250 11.46 -12.55 27.83
C GLU A 250 10.36 -11.81 28.60
N VAL A 251 9.14 -11.90 28.10
CA VAL A 251 7.92 -11.51 28.82
C VAL A 251 7.47 -12.70 29.63
N SER A 252 7.40 -12.58 30.96
CA SER A 252 6.92 -13.71 31.79
C SER A 252 5.46 -14.05 31.46
N PRO A 253 5.03 -15.31 31.66
CA PRO A 253 3.63 -15.71 31.45
C PRO A 253 2.65 -14.83 32.26
N GLU A 254 3.02 -14.45 33.47
CA GLU A 254 2.20 -13.60 34.33
C GLU A 254 2.11 -12.16 33.81
N GLU A 255 3.22 -11.58 33.39
CA GLU A 255 3.25 -10.25 32.78
C GLU A 255 2.41 -10.22 31.49
N LEU A 256 2.56 -11.23 30.64
CA LEU A 256 1.78 -11.33 29.40
C LEU A 256 0.28 -11.46 29.69
N TYR A 257 -0.10 -12.36 30.61
CA TYR A 257 -1.51 -12.55 30.99
C TYR A 257 -2.14 -11.25 31.49
N ASN A 258 -1.46 -10.54 32.40
CA ASN A 258 -1.98 -9.30 32.98
C ASN A 258 -2.04 -8.17 31.93
N SER A 259 -1.03 -8.05 31.07
CA SER A 259 -1.05 -7.08 29.97
C SER A 259 -2.19 -7.33 28.99
N LEU A 260 -2.43 -8.60 28.65
CA LEU A 260 -3.54 -8.96 27.76
C LEU A 260 -4.90 -8.74 28.41
N LYS A 261 -5.05 -9.00 29.72
CA LYS A 261 -6.26 -8.68 30.48
C LYS A 261 -6.59 -7.17 30.42
N GLU A 262 -5.58 -6.30 30.43
CA GLU A 262 -5.75 -4.85 30.34
C GLU A 262 -6.05 -4.39 28.90
N LEU A 263 -5.39 -4.98 27.89
CA LEU A 263 -5.33 -4.41 26.56
C LEU A 263 -6.23 -5.10 25.53
N ASN A 264 -6.58 -6.38 25.72
CA ASN A 264 -7.25 -7.14 24.67
C ASN A 264 -8.63 -6.60 24.29
N ASP A 265 -9.43 -6.18 25.29
CA ASP A 265 -10.74 -5.58 25.09
C ASP A 265 -10.70 -4.18 24.45
N LYS A 266 -9.54 -3.53 24.41
CA LYS A 266 -9.37 -2.18 23.85
C LYS A 266 -9.19 -2.15 22.33
N PHE A 267 -8.81 -3.26 21.71
CA PHE A 267 -8.64 -3.31 20.25
C PHE A 267 -9.92 -2.95 19.49
N ILE A 268 -11.06 -3.46 19.94
CA ILE A 268 -12.35 -3.22 19.25
C ILE A 268 -12.82 -1.77 19.39
N PRO A 269 -12.77 -1.14 20.60
CA PRO A 269 -13.04 0.29 20.73
C PRO A 269 -12.12 1.16 19.85
N VAL A 270 -10.79 0.96 19.87
CA VAL A 270 -9.85 1.72 19.02
C VAL A 270 -10.22 1.57 17.53
N LEU A 271 -10.50 0.36 17.07
CA LEU A 271 -10.93 0.12 15.69
C LEU A 271 -12.22 0.85 15.36
N ARG A 272 -13.17 0.94 16.31
CA ARG A 272 -14.45 1.65 16.16
C ARG A 272 -14.22 3.16 16.00
N GLU A 273 -13.35 3.75 16.81
CA GLU A 273 -13.03 5.19 16.69
C GLU A 273 -12.42 5.53 15.33
N ILE A 274 -11.46 4.73 14.86
CA ILE A 274 -10.90 4.90 13.50
C ILE A 274 -12.00 4.80 12.44
N SER A 275 -12.94 3.85 12.59
CA SER A 275 -14.06 3.68 11.65
C SER A 275 -15.02 4.87 11.66
N ASN A 276 -15.30 5.45 12.84
CA ASN A 276 -16.16 6.62 12.99
C ASN A 276 -15.54 7.85 12.31
N SER A 277 -14.29 8.15 12.60
CA SER A 277 -13.56 9.26 11.97
C SER A 277 -13.44 9.09 10.45
N LEU A 278 -13.30 7.84 9.97
CA LEU A 278 -13.32 7.56 8.53
C LEU A 278 -14.68 7.89 7.90
N LYS A 279 -15.79 7.55 8.56
CA LYS A 279 -17.14 7.88 8.07
C LYS A 279 -17.34 9.39 7.98
N GLU A 280 -16.90 10.13 8.99
CA GLU A 280 -16.97 11.60 9.02
C GLU A 280 -16.17 12.20 7.86
N LEU A 281 -14.92 11.76 7.66
CA LEU A 281 -14.08 12.21 6.55
C LEU A 281 -14.72 11.92 5.18
N LEU A 282 -15.36 10.77 5.01
CA LEU A 282 -16.06 10.44 3.76
C LEU A 282 -17.28 11.32 3.53
N GLN A 283 -18.04 11.66 4.58
CA GLN A 283 -19.20 12.54 4.49
C GLN A 283 -18.79 13.98 4.14
N GLU A 284 -17.70 14.49 4.73
CA GLU A 284 -17.15 15.81 4.41
C GLU A 284 -16.71 15.88 2.94
N LYS A 285 -16.01 14.85 2.46
CA LYS A 285 -15.56 14.80 1.06
C LYS A 285 -16.71 14.67 0.07
N ALA A 286 -17.76 13.92 0.41
CA ALA A 286 -18.94 13.81 -0.42
C ALA A 286 -19.68 15.16 -0.56
N LYS A 287 -19.75 15.95 0.51
CA LYS A 287 -20.32 17.29 0.49
C LYS A 287 -19.47 18.28 -0.33
N ALA A 288 -18.14 18.19 -0.25
CA ALA A 288 -17.21 19.06 -0.97
C ALA A 288 -17.06 18.70 -2.46
N GLY A 289 -17.34 17.48 -2.87
CA GLY A 289 -17.27 17.01 -4.27
C GLY A 289 -18.60 17.14 -5.04
N GLY A 290 -19.67 17.56 -4.37
CA GLY A 290 -21.00 17.78 -4.98
C GLY A 290 -21.24 19.24 -5.44
N THR A 291 -20.21 20.09 -5.38
CA THR A 291 -20.16 21.41 -6.00
C THR A 291 -19.13 21.39 -7.12
#